data_414a301582b54f9575c5b8b068867617
#
_entry.id   414a301582b54f9575c5b8b068867617
#
_cell.length_a   1.000
_cell.length_b   1.000
_cell.length_c   1.000
_cell.angle_alpha   90.00
_cell.angle_beta   90.00
_cell.angle_gamma   90.00
#
_symmetry.space_group_name_H-M   'P 1'
#
loop_
_entity.id
_entity.type
_entity.pdbx_description
1 polymer ?
#
loop_
_entity_poly.entity_id
_entity_poly.type
_entity_poly.pdbx_seq_one_letter_code
_entity_poly.pdbx_strand_id
1 'polypeptide(L)'
;MSGCSGANPFTAEKLPDFSGGFSSSAELTYGKLTAQADIDRIEPGSWEFTFTAPEELSGVVMTIEDGKLSASLGEISVEDGGGDHTALPLVIAGAIDGLSGISAGELTEKDGVLSARSDCQGARCTVTIDQATGDILTVRSPSNKLSVYFSDVSPYTADSATVE
;
A
#
# COMPACT_ATOMS: atom_id res chain seq x y z
N MET A 1 24.70 -6.26 -25.35
CA MET A 1 24.47 -5.75 -25.11
C MET A 1 24.27 -4.87 -24.52
N SER A 2 23.93 -4.48 -24.37
CA SER A 2 23.69 -3.57 -24.01
C SER A 2 23.77 -3.10 -22.92
N GLY A 3 24.23 -2.89 -22.34
CA GLY A 3 24.40 -2.41 -21.17
C GLY A 3 23.71 -1.26 -20.84
N CYS A 4 22.56 -1.23 -20.92
CA CYS A 4 21.88 -0.10 -20.59
C CYS A 4 22.02 0.17 -19.19
N SER A 5 22.37 1.26 -18.78
CA SER A 5 22.31 1.67 -17.44
C SER A 5 20.97 2.27 -17.16
N GLY A 6 20.58 2.32 -15.97
CA GLY A 6 19.32 2.89 -15.59
C GLY A 6 18.25 1.85 -15.55
N ALA A 7 17.00 2.28 -15.52
CA ALA A 7 15.88 1.39 -15.37
C ALA A 7 15.64 0.60 -16.64
N ASN A 8 15.40 -0.66 -16.50
CA ASN A 8 15.13 -1.54 -17.63
C ASN A 8 13.73 -2.07 -17.52
N PRO A 9 13.11 -2.41 -18.63
CA PRO A 9 11.82 -3.10 -18.54
C PRO A 9 12.01 -4.44 -17.87
N PHE A 10 11.08 -4.76 -17.00
CA PHE A 10 11.10 -6.03 -16.33
C PHE A 10 10.57 -7.11 -17.26
N THR A 11 11.31 -8.20 -17.42
CA THR A 11 10.83 -9.28 -18.23
C THR A 11 10.35 -10.37 -17.32
N ALA A 12 9.12 -10.68 -17.46
CA ALA A 12 8.44 -11.35 -16.46
C ALA A 12 8.45 -12.79 -16.47
N GLU A 13 9.53 -13.38 -16.28
CA GLU A 13 9.42 -14.73 -15.96
C GLU A 13 8.91 -14.90 -14.58
N LYS A 14 9.11 -13.92 -13.72
CA LYS A 14 8.69 -14.03 -12.36
C LYS A 14 8.09 -12.76 -11.91
N LEU A 15 6.96 -12.44 -12.45
CA LEU A 15 6.22 -11.27 -11.98
C LEU A 15 5.75 -11.54 -10.56
N PRO A 16 6.03 -10.65 -9.62
CA PRO A 16 5.53 -10.85 -8.26
C PRO A 16 4.01 -10.94 -8.23
N ASP A 17 3.52 -11.68 -7.26
CA ASP A 17 2.09 -11.82 -7.10
C ASP A 17 1.56 -10.67 -6.29
N PHE A 18 0.84 -9.76 -6.94
CA PHE A 18 0.30 -8.58 -6.27
C PHE A 18 -1.11 -8.80 -5.77
N SER A 19 -1.61 -10.02 -5.82
CA SER A 19 -2.94 -10.31 -5.35
C SER A 19 -2.97 -10.89 -3.95
N GLY A 20 -1.82 -11.19 -3.39
CA GLY A 20 -1.78 -11.82 -2.07
C GLY A 20 -1.92 -10.83 -0.94
N GLY A 21 -2.40 -11.30 0.17
CA GLY A 21 -2.45 -10.48 1.37
C GLY A 21 -1.10 -10.36 2.03
N PHE A 22 -0.90 -9.30 2.76
CA PHE A 22 0.33 -9.12 3.52
C PHE A 22 0.07 -8.27 4.75
N SER A 23 0.99 -8.34 5.68
CA SER A 23 1.01 -7.50 6.87
C SER A 23 2.32 -6.75 6.91
N SER A 24 2.29 -5.52 7.34
CA SER A 24 3.52 -4.73 7.41
C SER A 24 3.35 -3.61 8.41
N SER A 25 4.47 -3.03 8.80
CA SER A 25 4.49 -1.75 9.48
C SER A 25 4.79 -0.68 8.45
N ALA A 26 4.32 0.52 8.68
CA ALA A 26 4.52 1.59 7.72
C ALA A 26 4.68 2.92 8.40
N GLU A 27 5.51 3.76 7.81
CA GLU A 27 5.62 5.14 8.19
C GLU A 27 5.02 5.98 7.07
N LEU A 28 4.06 6.83 7.42
CA LEU A 28 3.33 7.61 6.45
C LEU A 28 3.60 9.07 6.64
N THR A 29 3.87 9.77 5.57
CA THR A 29 3.95 11.22 5.59
C THR A 29 2.93 11.76 4.62
N TYR A 30 2.05 12.63 5.09
CA TYR A 30 0.98 13.17 4.28
C TYR A 30 0.92 14.66 4.58
N GLY A 31 1.46 15.46 3.65
CA GLY A 31 1.60 16.87 3.93
C GLY A 31 2.56 17.07 5.09
N LYS A 32 2.06 17.66 6.14
CA LYS A 32 2.87 17.88 7.33
C LYS A 32 2.66 16.83 8.41
N LEU A 33 1.76 15.90 8.16
CA LEU A 33 1.47 14.85 9.13
C LEU A 33 2.42 13.69 8.92
N THR A 34 2.99 13.19 10.00
CA THR A 34 3.75 11.94 9.97
C THR A 34 3.06 10.98 10.91
N ALA A 35 2.78 9.79 10.44
CA ALA A 35 2.06 8.80 11.21
C ALA A 35 2.71 7.44 11.03
N GLN A 36 2.42 6.54 11.96
CA GLN A 36 2.84 5.16 11.85
C GLN A 36 1.62 4.29 11.99
N ALA A 37 1.62 3.21 11.23
CA ALA A 37 0.47 2.31 11.23
C ALA A 37 0.94 0.89 10.94
N ASP A 38 0.19 -0.05 11.44
CA ASP A 38 0.30 -1.43 10.99
C ASP A 38 -0.76 -1.62 9.92
N ILE A 39 -0.35 -2.16 8.80
CA ILE A 39 -1.21 -2.27 7.63
C ILE A 39 -1.36 -3.73 7.26
N ASP A 40 -2.59 -4.18 7.17
CA ASP A 40 -2.90 -5.52 6.69
C ASP A 40 -3.69 -5.41 5.41
N ARG A 41 -3.21 -6.06 4.37
CA ARG A 41 -4.00 -6.27 3.17
C ARG A 41 -4.48 -7.71 3.23
N ILE A 42 -5.77 -7.87 3.44
CA ILE A 42 -6.33 -9.21 3.57
C ILE A 42 -6.47 -9.83 2.20
N GLU A 43 -6.94 -9.05 1.27
CA GLU A 43 -7.05 -9.40 -0.13
C GLU A 43 -7.26 -8.11 -0.89
N PRO A 44 -7.17 -8.11 -2.20
CA PRO A 44 -7.41 -6.88 -2.94
C PRO A 44 -8.79 -6.33 -2.60
N GLY A 45 -8.83 -5.07 -2.26
CA GLY A 45 -10.06 -4.40 -1.87
C GLY A 45 -10.40 -4.50 -0.40
N SER A 46 -9.65 -5.28 0.37
CA SER A 46 -9.94 -5.47 1.79
C SER A 46 -8.69 -5.17 2.59
N TRP A 47 -8.71 -4.10 3.36
CA TRP A 47 -7.54 -3.59 4.05
C TRP A 47 -7.89 -3.18 5.47
N GLU A 48 -6.88 -3.20 6.34
CA GLU A 48 -7.02 -2.68 7.68
C GLU A 48 -5.78 -1.89 8.04
N PHE A 49 -5.98 -0.66 8.51
CA PHE A 49 -4.90 0.21 8.95
C PHE A 49 -5.10 0.47 10.42
N THR A 50 -4.13 0.09 11.24
CA THR A 50 -4.17 0.36 12.68
C THR A 50 -3.09 1.37 12.99
N PHE A 51 -3.48 2.57 13.36
CA PHE A 51 -2.53 3.64 13.60
C PHE A 51 -1.93 3.52 14.98
N THR A 52 -0.62 3.68 15.06
CA THR A 52 0.10 3.56 16.32
C THR A 52 0.73 4.87 16.74
N ALA A 53 0.87 5.82 15.82
CA ALA A 53 1.43 7.14 16.13
C ALA A 53 0.93 8.11 15.07
N PRO A 54 0.83 9.39 15.35
CA PRO A 54 1.10 10.02 16.66
C PRO A 54 0.04 9.67 17.69
N GLU A 55 0.21 10.19 18.88
CA GLU A 55 -0.67 9.82 19.97
C GLU A 55 -2.13 10.10 19.66
N GLU A 56 -2.38 11.18 18.94
CA GLU A 56 -3.75 11.54 18.59
C GLU A 56 -4.43 10.50 17.72
N LEU A 57 -3.66 9.73 16.96
CA LEU A 57 -4.21 8.70 16.08
C LEU A 57 -4.06 7.29 16.65
N SER A 58 -3.33 7.16 17.73
CA SER A 58 -3.04 5.84 18.26
C SER A 58 -4.32 5.13 18.65
N GLY A 59 -4.48 3.91 18.14
CA GLY A 59 -5.68 3.12 18.40
C GLY A 59 -6.76 3.28 17.35
N VAL A 60 -6.62 4.22 16.42
CA VAL A 60 -7.61 4.35 15.35
C VAL A 60 -7.40 3.21 14.36
N VAL A 61 -8.48 2.52 14.03
CA VAL A 61 -8.45 1.45 13.04
C VAL A 61 -9.33 1.89 11.88
N MET A 62 -8.75 1.88 10.68
CA MET A 62 -9.49 2.18 9.47
C MET A 62 -9.54 0.93 8.62
N THR A 63 -10.72 0.59 8.14
CA THR A 63 -10.88 -0.58 7.29
C THR A 63 -11.47 -0.16 5.96
N ILE A 64 -11.07 -0.87 4.92
CA ILE A 64 -11.61 -0.70 3.59
C ILE A 64 -12.18 -2.02 3.15
N GLU A 65 -13.43 -1.99 2.70
CA GLU A 65 -14.05 -3.16 2.11
C GLU A 65 -14.88 -2.70 0.93
N ASP A 66 -14.58 -3.24 -0.22
CA ASP A 66 -15.30 -2.91 -1.46
C ASP A 66 -15.30 -1.41 -1.71
N GLY A 67 -14.18 -0.77 -1.43
CA GLY A 67 -14.04 0.67 -1.70
C GLY A 67 -14.67 1.55 -0.65
N LYS A 68 -15.21 0.97 0.41
CA LYS A 68 -15.82 1.76 1.48
C LYS A 68 -14.90 1.81 2.67
N LEU A 69 -14.70 3.00 3.17
CA LEU A 69 -13.81 3.25 4.30
C LEU A 69 -14.62 3.43 5.56
N SER A 70 -14.21 2.76 6.61
CA SER A 70 -14.76 3.02 7.93
C SER A 70 -13.62 3.19 8.91
N ALA A 71 -13.89 3.90 9.98
CA ALA A 71 -12.90 4.18 11.01
C ALA A 71 -13.50 3.93 12.37
N SER A 72 -12.69 3.42 13.27
CA SER A 72 -13.17 3.18 14.62
C SER A 72 -12.08 3.50 15.62
N LEU A 73 -12.51 3.87 16.81
CA LEU A 73 -11.64 4.08 17.94
C LEU A 73 -12.38 3.57 19.16
N GLY A 74 -11.92 2.45 19.69
CA GLY A 74 -12.64 1.80 20.77
C GLY A 74 -14.01 1.36 20.29
N GLU A 75 -15.04 1.85 20.97
CA GLU A 75 -16.40 1.47 20.62
C GLU A 75 -17.05 2.45 19.66
N ILE A 76 -16.33 3.51 19.28
CA ILE A 76 -16.88 4.51 18.37
C ILE A 76 -16.46 4.15 16.96
N SER A 77 -17.41 4.07 16.06
CA SER A 77 -17.08 3.81 14.66
C SER A 77 -17.86 4.74 13.76
N VAL A 78 -17.25 5.06 12.63
CA VAL A 78 -17.82 5.95 11.63
C VAL A 78 -17.63 5.28 10.29
N GLU A 79 -18.68 5.26 9.51
CA GLU A 79 -18.61 4.73 8.16
C GLU A 79 -18.75 5.85 7.17
N ASP A 80 -17.86 5.83 6.20
CA ASP A 80 -17.92 6.81 5.14
C ASP A 80 -18.54 6.15 3.95
N GLY A 81 -19.57 6.72 3.43
CA GLY A 81 -20.26 6.19 2.27
C GLY A 81 -19.45 6.28 0.99
N GLY A 82 -18.19 6.57 1.08
CA GLY A 82 -17.36 6.59 -0.10
C GLY A 82 -17.36 7.91 -0.83
N GLY A 83 -17.58 8.96 -0.13
CA GLY A 83 -17.68 10.25 -0.79
C GLY A 83 -16.35 10.85 -1.16
N ASP A 84 -15.41 10.82 -0.27
CA ASP A 84 -14.16 11.52 -0.54
C ASP A 84 -13.06 10.52 -0.82
N HIS A 85 -12.66 10.45 -2.06
CA HIS A 85 -11.66 9.47 -2.47
C HIS A 85 -10.25 9.91 -2.17
N THR A 86 -10.07 11.02 -1.51
CA THR A 86 -8.73 11.47 -1.18
C THR A 86 -8.29 11.03 0.21
N ALA A 87 -9.10 10.22 0.90
CA ALA A 87 -8.70 9.72 2.20
C ALA A 87 -7.43 8.90 2.06
N LEU A 88 -6.53 9.12 2.99
CA LEU A 88 -5.21 8.53 2.94
C LEU A 88 -5.21 7.01 2.75
N PRO A 89 -5.97 6.24 3.53
CA PRO A 89 -5.94 4.80 3.30
C PRO A 89 -6.45 4.39 1.93
N LEU A 90 -7.41 5.11 1.38
CA LEU A 90 -7.93 4.77 0.06
C LEU A 90 -6.90 5.01 -1.02
N VAL A 91 -6.08 6.04 -0.88
CA VAL A 91 -5.03 6.30 -1.85
C VAL A 91 -3.99 5.18 -1.81
N ILE A 92 -3.59 4.80 -0.62
CA ILE A 92 -2.58 3.75 -0.47
C ILE A 92 -3.11 2.42 -1.01
N ALA A 93 -4.31 2.07 -0.60
CA ALA A 93 -4.89 0.81 -1.03
C ALA A 93 -5.10 0.78 -2.54
N GLY A 94 -5.56 1.88 -3.10
CA GLY A 94 -5.77 1.94 -4.53
C GLY A 94 -4.49 1.80 -5.31
N ALA A 95 -3.40 2.38 -4.82
CA ALA A 95 -2.13 2.29 -5.50
C ALA A 95 -1.64 0.85 -5.58
N ILE A 96 -1.78 0.12 -4.48
CA ILE A 96 -1.29 -1.25 -4.44
C ILE A 96 -2.26 -2.20 -5.12
N ASP A 97 -3.55 -2.04 -4.89
CA ASP A 97 -4.53 -2.90 -5.55
C ASP A 97 -4.49 -2.76 -7.06
N GLY A 98 -4.10 -1.58 -7.54
CA GLY A 98 -3.97 -1.37 -8.96
C GLY A 98 -2.89 -2.21 -9.61
N LEU A 99 -1.99 -2.77 -8.82
CA LEU A 99 -0.94 -3.62 -9.37
C LEU A 99 -1.44 -4.99 -9.77
N SER A 100 -2.61 -5.40 -9.30
CA SER A 100 -3.08 -6.74 -9.58
C SER A 100 -3.25 -7.01 -11.06
N GLY A 101 -3.51 -5.99 -11.85
CA GLY A 101 -3.67 -6.19 -13.28
C GLY A 101 -2.51 -5.71 -14.10
N ILE A 102 -1.39 -5.42 -13.46
CA ILE A 102 -0.28 -4.83 -14.17
C ILE A 102 0.45 -5.91 -14.98
N SER A 103 0.95 -5.52 -16.14
CA SER A 103 1.74 -6.44 -16.94
C SER A 103 3.21 -6.13 -16.72
N ALA A 104 4.05 -7.10 -17.06
CA ALA A 104 5.47 -6.95 -16.86
C ALA A 104 6.05 -5.75 -17.58
N GLY A 105 5.50 -5.44 -18.74
CA GLY A 105 6.01 -4.32 -19.50
C GLY A 105 5.75 -2.97 -18.85
N GLU A 106 4.89 -2.93 -17.87
CA GLU A 106 4.59 -1.69 -17.17
C GLU A 106 5.48 -1.48 -15.95
N LEU A 107 6.35 -2.44 -15.67
CA LEU A 107 7.30 -2.33 -14.57
C LEU A 107 8.66 -1.95 -15.09
N THR A 108 9.40 -1.21 -14.30
CA THR A 108 10.81 -0.95 -14.59
C THR A 108 11.63 -1.48 -13.43
N GLU A 109 12.85 -1.87 -13.72
CA GLU A 109 13.70 -2.46 -12.71
C GLU A 109 15.01 -1.70 -12.65
N LYS A 110 15.47 -1.43 -11.44
CA LYS A 110 16.75 -0.79 -11.25
C LYS A 110 17.31 -1.22 -9.91
N ASP A 111 18.50 -1.80 -9.92
CA ASP A 111 19.21 -2.20 -8.69
C ASP A 111 18.37 -3.10 -7.80
N GLY A 112 17.61 -4.02 -8.40
CA GLY A 112 16.83 -4.96 -7.63
C GLY A 112 15.51 -4.42 -7.14
N VAL A 113 15.11 -3.24 -7.59
CA VAL A 113 13.85 -2.64 -7.18
C VAL A 113 12.98 -2.46 -8.42
N LEU A 114 11.75 -2.93 -8.33
CA LEU A 114 10.77 -2.72 -9.37
C LEU A 114 9.97 -1.47 -9.07
N SER A 115 9.65 -0.72 -10.09
CA SER A 115 8.81 0.47 -9.96
C SER A 115 7.61 0.33 -10.87
N ALA A 116 6.46 0.68 -10.36
CA ALA A 116 5.22 0.66 -11.12
C ALA A 116 4.50 1.97 -10.92
N ARG A 117 3.84 2.44 -11.97
CA ARG A 117 2.98 3.60 -11.87
C ARG A 117 1.56 3.14 -11.78
N SER A 118 0.81 3.78 -10.92
CA SER A 118 -0.57 3.40 -10.66
C SER A 118 -1.40 4.66 -10.54
N ASP A 119 -2.62 4.59 -10.99
CA ASP A 119 -3.56 5.68 -10.77
C ASP A 119 -4.36 5.36 -9.53
N CYS A 120 -4.34 6.26 -8.58
CA CYS A 120 -5.10 6.04 -7.38
C CYS A 120 -5.95 7.27 -7.15
N GLN A 121 -7.24 7.09 -7.27
CA GLN A 121 -8.20 8.16 -7.02
C GLN A 121 -7.91 9.41 -7.84
N GLY A 122 -7.54 9.18 -9.12
CA GLY A 122 -7.29 10.30 -9.99
C GLY A 122 -5.92 10.91 -9.89
N ALA A 123 -5.08 10.39 -9.04
CA ALA A 123 -3.72 10.89 -8.89
C ALA A 123 -2.74 9.82 -9.31
N ARG A 124 -1.56 10.24 -9.70
CA ARG A 124 -0.53 9.29 -10.12
C ARG A 124 0.29 8.88 -8.92
N CYS A 125 0.45 7.58 -8.74
CA CYS A 125 1.25 7.04 -7.67
C CYS A 125 2.36 6.20 -8.24
N THR A 126 3.46 6.12 -7.51
CA THR A 126 4.55 5.21 -7.84
C THR A 126 4.70 4.24 -6.68
N VAL A 127 4.72 2.95 -7.01
CA VAL A 127 4.90 1.90 -6.03
C VAL A 127 6.22 1.23 -6.34
N THR A 128 7.07 1.04 -5.32
CA THR A 128 8.31 0.30 -5.50
C THR A 128 8.23 -1.01 -4.76
N ILE A 129 8.84 -2.03 -5.34
CA ILE A 129 8.72 -3.40 -4.87
C ILE A 129 10.11 -4.02 -4.89
N ASP A 130 10.43 -4.80 -3.89
CA ASP A 130 11.66 -5.57 -3.87
C ASP A 130 11.55 -6.70 -4.87
N GLN A 131 12.44 -6.71 -5.86
CA GLN A 131 12.35 -7.70 -6.91
C GLN A 131 12.58 -9.11 -6.40
N ALA A 132 13.44 -9.27 -5.43
CA ALA A 132 13.79 -10.60 -4.93
C ALA A 132 12.67 -11.21 -4.11
N THR A 133 11.95 -10.41 -3.34
CA THR A 133 10.94 -10.94 -2.43
C THR A 133 9.53 -10.63 -2.86
N GLY A 134 9.33 -9.61 -3.68
CA GLY A 134 7.98 -9.17 -4.03
C GLY A 134 7.36 -8.26 -3.00
N ASP A 135 8.11 -7.90 -1.97
CA ASP A 135 7.55 -7.06 -0.90
C ASP A 135 7.39 -5.62 -1.38
N ILE A 136 6.31 -4.99 -0.97
CA ILE A 136 6.11 -3.58 -1.23
C ILE A 136 7.08 -2.78 -0.39
N LEU A 137 7.77 -1.83 -1.01
CA LEU A 137 8.72 -0.99 -0.30
C LEU A 137 8.17 0.40 -0.04
N THR A 138 7.65 1.06 -1.06
CA THR A 138 7.14 2.42 -0.88
C THR A 138 5.95 2.67 -1.79
N VAL A 139 5.13 3.62 -1.35
CA VAL A 139 4.09 4.20 -2.20
C VAL A 139 4.28 5.70 -2.11
N ARG A 140 4.33 6.37 -3.26
CA ARG A 140 4.48 7.81 -3.30
C ARG A 140 3.47 8.42 -4.23
N SER A 141 2.86 9.49 -3.78
CA SER A 141 1.91 10.25 -4.59
C SER A 141 2.24 11.72 -4.41
N PRO A 142 3.09 12.29 -5.29
CA PRO A 142 3.50 13.67 -5.10
C PRO A 142 2.36 14.67 -5.12
N SER A 143 1.35 14.43 -5.95
CA SER A 143 0.23 15.38 -6.00
C SER A 143 -0.57 15.37 -4.72
N ASN A 144 -0.54 14.29 -3.96
CA ASN A 144 -1.19 14.21 -2.67
C ASN A 144 -0.24 14.45 -1.52
N LYS A 145 1.03 14.72 -1.83
CA LYS A 145 2.06 14.93 -0.81
C LYS A 145 2.15 13.75 0.13
N LEU A 146 2.04 12.56 -0.45
CA LEU A 146 2.01 11.32 0.32
C LEU A 146 3.26 10.51 0.06
N SER A 147 3.86 10.00 1.13
CA SER A 147 4.94 9.03 1.04
C SER A 147 4.70 7.99 2.11
N VAL A 148 4.84 6.73 1.74
CA VAL A 148 4.67 5.61 2.66
C VAL A 148 5.87 4.70 2.52
N TYR A 149 6.49 4.36 3.64
CA TYR A 149 7.61 3.42 3.67
C TYR A 149 7.16 2.20 4.45
N PHE A 150 7.21 1.04 3.79
CA PHE A 150 6.77 -0.21 4.38
C PHE A 150 7.97 -0.97 4.93
N SER A 151 7.78 -1.64 6.05
CA SER A 151 8.81 -2.49 6.63
C SER A 151 8.16 -3.72 7.23
N ASP A 152 8.98 -4.74 7.47
CA ASP A 152 8.51 -5.97 8.11
C ASP A 152 7.33 -6.59 7.37
N VAL A 153 7.44 -6.61 6.05
CA VAL A 153 6.37 -7.17 5.22
C VAL A 153 6.40 -8.69 5.32
N SER A 154 5.25 -9.27 5.58
CA SER A 154 5.11 -10.71 5.65
C SER A 154 3.73 -11.09 5.10
N PRO A 155 3.54 -12.34 4.69
CA PRO A 155 2.23 -12.74 4.19
C PRO A 155 1.17 -12.60 5.27
N TYR A 156 0.00 -12.18 4.87
CA TYR A 156 -1.11 -12.07 5.79
C TYR A 156 -1.58 -13.47 6.16
N THR A 157 -1.84 -13.68 7.44
CA THR A 157 -2.40 -14.95 7.88
C THR A 157 -3.60 -14.66 8.75
N ALA A 158 -4.71 -15.28 8.42
CA ALA A 158 -5.91 -15.09 9.19
C ALA A 158 -5.76 -15.60 10.61
N ASP A 159 -4.89 -16.57 10.80
CA ASP A 159 -4.66 -17.10 12.13
C ASP A 159 -4.14 -16.06 13.08
N SER A 160 -3.26 -15.19 12.59
CA SER A 160 -2.75 -14.16 13.48
C SER A 160 -3.83 -13.26 13.96
N ALA A 161 -4.84 -13.05 13.16
CA ALA A 161 -5.89 -12.14 13.53
C ALA A 161 -6.82 -12.70 14.60
N THR A 162 -6.87 -14.01 14.72
CA THR A 162 -7.80 -14.60 15.64
C THR A 162 -7.18 -14.99 16.95
N VAL A 163 -5.90 -14.80 17.06
CA VAL A 163 -5.29 -15.15 18.30
C VAL A 163 -5.64 -14.15 19.33
N GLU A 164 -6.07 -14.57 20.34
CA GLU A 164 -6.38 -13.67 21.24
C GLU A 164 -6.23 -14.12 22.40
#